data_9884282724d0f308b0abf5e1de1512ff
#
_entry.id   9884282724d0f308b0abf5e1de1512ff
#
_cell.length_a   1.000
_cell.length_b   1.000
_cell.length_c   1.000
_cell.angle_alpha   90.00
_cell.angle_beta   90.00
_cell.angle_gamma   90.00
#
_symmetry.space_group_name_H-M   'P 1'
#
loop_
_entity.id
_entity.type
_entity.pdbx_description
1 polymer ?
#
loop_
_entity_poly.entity_id
_entity_poly.type
_entity_poly.pdbx_seq_one_letter_code
_entity_poly.pdbx_strand_id
1 'polypeptide(L)'
;VTEEAPAARSAALEAAGATVVTVAATRGRPRLIDVLADLRSRSIGSLLLEGGGTLAWDFFAERAVDRVAWFIAPKLLGGNAAGPLAGAGVASIPEAFTLEDMRTETIGPDLLVPGRVVYPTAANGARASDLEAASSGPDGEVS
;
A
#
# COMPACT_ATOMS: atom_id res chain seq x y z
N VAL A 1 -6.85 -0.58 -14.09
CA VAL A 1 -8.14 0.12 -13.93
C VAL A 1 -9.17 -0.83 -13.33
N THR A 2 -10.29 -0.32 -12.86
CA THR A 2 -11.46 -1.12 -12.45
C THR A 2 -12.46 -1.25 -13.60
N GLU A 3 -13.42 -2.14 -13.48
CA GLU A 3 -14.51 -2.31 -14.46
C GLU A 3 -15.36 -1.01 -14.61
N GLU A 4 -15.37 -0.16 -13.58
CA GLU A 4 -16.07 1.13 -13.60
C GLU A 4 -15.29 2.25 -14.31
N ALA A 5 -14.08 1.97 -14.79
CA ALA A 5 -13.26 2.97 -15.47
C ALA A 5 -13.91 3.38 -16.81
N PRO A 6 -14.01 4.69 -17.11
CA PRO A 6 -14.60 5.16 -18.36
C PRO A 6 -13.86 4.58 -19.57
N ALA A 7 -14.59 3.88 -20.46
CA ALA A 7 -14.02 3.24 -21.64
C ALA A 7 -13.20 4.20 -22.53
N ALA A 8 -13.64 5.44 -22.67
CA ALA A 8 -12.93 6.46 -23.44
C ALA A 8 -11.54 6.77 -22.86
N ARG A 9 -11.36 6.73 -21.53
CA ARG A 9 -10.05 6.93 -20.88
C ARG A 9 -9.12 5.75 -21.10
N SER A 10 -9.65 4.53 -20.99
CA SER A 10 -8.88 3.32 -21.27
C SER A 10 -8.40 3.29 -22.73
N ALA A 11 -9.30 3.58 -23.68
CA ALA A 11 -8.96 3.67 -25.10
C ALA A 11 -7.91 4.75 -25.40
N ALA A 12 -7.98 5.91 -24.74
CA ALA A 12 -6.98 6.96 -24.92
C ALA A 12 -5.58 6.54 -24.41
N LEU A 13 -5.52 5.80 -23.29
CA LEU A 13 -4.26 5.26 -22.78
C LEU A 13 -3.68 4.20 -23.71
N GLU A 14 -4.51 3.31 -24.23
CA GLU A 14 -4.10 2.27 -25.20
C GLU A 14 -3.60 2.88 -26.50
N ALA A 15 -4.29 3.92 -27.01
CA ALA A 15 -3.85 4.67 -28.18
C ALA A 15 -2.51 5.37 -27.97
N ALA A 16 -2.17 5.74 -26.72
CA ALA A 16 -0.87 6.27 -26.35
C ALA A 16 0.21 5.19 -26.11
N GLY A 17 -0.10 3.91 -26.35
CA GLY A 17 0.84 2.79 -26.21
C GLY A 17 0.87 2.14 -24.82
N ALA A 18 -0.04 2.50 -23.93
CA ALA A 18 -0.14 1.84 -22.62
C ALA A 18 -0.88 0.51 -22.73
N THR A 19 -0.50 -0.47 -21.90
CA THR A 19 -1.31 -1.66 -21.68
C THR A 19 -2.29 -1.39 -20.54
N VAL A 20 -3.59 -1.41 -20.83
CA VAL A 20 -4.64 -1.24 -19.83
C VAL A 20 -5.13 -2.60 -19.36
N VAL A 21 -5.05 -2.84 -18.07
CA VAL A 21 -5.51 -4.08 -17.44
C VAL A 21 -6.71 -3.76 -16.55
N THR A 22 -7.79 -4.47 -16.74
CA THR A 22 -8.98 -4.37 -15.90
C THR A 22 -8.93 -5.43 -14.81
N VAL A 23 -9.07 -5.04 -13.58
CA VAL A 23 -9.10 -5.93 -12.41
C VAL A 23 -10.32 -5.61 -11.55
N ALA A 24 -10.72 -6.54 -10.70
CA ALA A 24 -11.82 -6.32 -9.77
C ALA A 24 -11.57 -5.10 -8.90
N ALA A 25 -12.66 -4.42 -8.52
CA ALA A 25 -12.62 -3.28 -7.61
C ALA A 25 -12.85 -3.72 -6.16
N THR A 26 -12.12 -3.07 -5.25
CA THR A 26 -12.44 -3.07 -3.82
C THR A 26 -12.51 -1.62 -3.38
N ARG A 27 -13.68 -1.17 -2.91
CA ARG A 27 -13.91 0.23 -2.51
C ARG A 27 -13.58 1.25 -3.61
N GLY A 28 -13.98 0.94 -4.85
CA GLY A 28 -13.74 1.81 -6.01
C GLY A 28 -12.28 1.89 -6.47
N ARG A 29 -11.39 1.03 -5.96
CA ARG A 29 -9.98 0.96 -6.34
C ARG A 29 -9.62 -0.44 -6.87
N PRO A 30 -8.62 -0.57 -7.76
CA PRO A 30 -8.13 -1.86 -8.21
C PRO A 30 -7.74 -2.75 -7.03
N ARG A 31 -8.24 -3.98 -7.00
CA ARG A 31 -7.88 -4.95 -5.96
C ARG A 31 -6.41 -5.35 -6.13
N LEU A 32 -5.59 -5.06 -5.10
CA LEU A 32 -4.14 -5.19 -5.18
C LEU A 32 -3.68 -6.60 -5.52
N ILE A 33 -4.32 -7.63 -4.96
CA ILE A 33 -3.93 -9.02 -5.22
C ILE A 33 -4.08 -9.39 -6.70
N ASP A 34 -5.10 -8.86 -7.39
CA ASP A 34 -5.30 -9.10 -8.82
C ASP A 34 -4.27 -8.36 -9.67
N VAL A 35 -3.91 -7.14 -9.26
CA VAL A 35 -2.83 -6.38 -9.90
C VAL A 35 -1.51 -7.14 -9.81
N LEU A 36 -1.16 -7.65 -8.62
CA LEU A 36 0.05 -8.43 -8.43
C LEU A 36 0.04 -9.75 -9.20
N ALA A 37 -1.12 -10.42 -9.29
CA ALA A 37 -1.29 -11.62 -10.07
C ALA A 37 -1.09 -11.37 -11.57
N ASP A 38 -1.63 -10.27 -12.11
CA ASP A 38 -1.42 -9.88 -13.51
C ASP A 38 0.06 -9.59 -13.79
N LEU A 39 0.73 -8.80 -12.95
CA LEU A 39 2.16 -8.52 -13.08
C LEU A 39 3.00 -9.80 -13.08
N ARG A 40 2.69 -10.73 -12.17
CA ARG A 40 3.35 -12.03 -12.11
C ARG A 40 3.12 -12.84 -13.38
N SER A 41 1.91 -12.86 -13.94
CA SER A 41 1.59 -13.58 -15.19
C SER A 41 2.41 -13.06 -16.38
N ARG A 42 2.84 -11.79 -16.31
CA ARG A 42 3.72 -11.13 -17.30
C ARG A 42 5.21 -11.32 -16.98
N SER A 43 5.56 -12.23 -16.07
CA SER A 43 6.95 -12.49 -15.64
C SER A 43 7.64 -11.29 -14.99
N ILE A 44 6.86 -10.34 -14.42
CA ILE A 44 7.41 -9.25 -13.62
C ILE A 44 7.68 -9.78 -12.22
N GLY A 45 8.97 -10.00 -11.91
CA GLY A 45 9.42 -10.61 -10.65
C GLY A 45 9.68 -9.61 -9.52
N SER A 46 9.75 -8.32 -9.83
CA SER A 46 9.96 -7.27 -8.83
C SER A 46 9.21 -6.00 -9.21
N LEU A 47 8.77 -5.27 -8.19
CA LEU A 47 8.04 -4.02 -8.33
C LEU A 47 8.62 -2.98 -7.38
N LEU A 48 9.00 -1.83 -7.93
CA LEU A 48 9.32 -0.65 -7.14
C LEU A 48 8.07 0.20 -6.99
N LEU A 49 7.62 0.41 -5.75
CA LEU A 49 6.47 1.24 -5.45
C LEU A 49 6.93 2.64 -5.01
N GLU A 50 6.65 3.64 -5.83
CA GLU A 50 6.91 5.07 -5.56
C GLU A 50 5.61 5.86 -5.41
N GLY A 51 4.51 5.18 -5.09
CA GLY A 51 3.19 5.77 -4.93
C GLY A 51 3.02 6.60 -3.66
N GLY A 52 1.87 7.29 -3.56
CA GLY A 52 1.52 8.04 -2.34
C GLY A 52 1.21 7.13 -1.15
N GLY A 53 1.16 7.72 0.04
CA GLY A 53 1.03 7.01 1.31
C GLY A 53 -0.18 6.06 1.41
N THR A 54 -1.29 6.38 0.75
CA THR A 54 -2.48 5.51 0.72
C THR A 54 -2.21 4.21 -0.03
N LEU A 55 -1.58 4.29 -1.21
CA LEU A 55 -1.20 3.10 -1.96
C LEU A 55 -0.14 2.29 -1.22
N ALA A 56 0.84 2.98 -0.64
CA ALA A 56 1.86 2.33 0.19
C ALA A 56 1.22 1.57 1.36
N TRP A 57 0.24 2.17 2.05
CA TRP A 57 -0.49 1.50 3.11
C TRP A 57 -1.20 0.23 2.63
N ASP A 58 -1.88 0.27 1.48
CA ASP A 58 -2.56 -0.90 0.92
C ASP A 58 -1.58 -2.08 0.71
N PHE A 59 -0.37 -1.80 0.20
CA PHE A 59 0.67 -2.83 0.05
C PHE A 59 1.12 -3.41 1.40
N PHE A 60 1.30 -2.56 2.41
CA PHE A 60 1.64 -3.03 3.76
C PHE A 60 0.52 -3.85 4.39
N ALA A 61 -0.72 -3.39 4.28
CA ALA A 61 -1.89 -4.09 4.81
C ALA A 61 -2.08 -5.48 4.20
N GLU A 62 -1.83 -5.63 2.90
CA GLU A 62 -1.85 -6.91 2.19
C GLU A 62 -0.57 -7.75 2.36
N ARG A 63 0.39 -7.28 3.20
CA ARG A 63 1.69 -7.93 3.44
C ARG A 63 2.49 -8.16 2.16
N ALA A 64 2.42 -7.24 1.22
CA ALA A 64 3.01 -7.34 -0.12
C ALA A 64 4.30 -6.51 -0.28
N VAL A 65 4.90 -6.06 0.81
CA VAL A 65 6.17 -5.31 0.81
C VAL A 65 7.26 -6.19 1.40
N ASP A 66 8.29 -6.48 0.63
CA ASP A 66 9.45 -7.23 1.11
C ASP A 66 10.51 -6.30 1.72
N ARG A 67 10.73 -5.16 1.08
CA ARG A 67 11.78 -4.21 1.47
C ARG A 67 11.30 -2.78 1.35
N VAL A 68 11.87 -1.91 2.17
CA VAL A 68 11.71 -0.46 2.07
C VAL A 68 13.07 0.20 1.79
N ALA A 69 13.02 1.34 1.12
CA ALA A 69 14.11 2.30 1.01
C ALA A 69 13.55 3.63 1.53
N TRP A 70 13.82 3.95 2.79
CA TRP A 70 13.24 5.10 3.45
C TRP A 70 14.18 6.29 3.35
N PHE A 71 13.79 7.32 2.62
CA PHE A 71 14.52 8.57 2.53
C PHE A 71 14.02 9.56 3.56
N ILE A 72 14.92 10.09 4.36
CA ILE A 72 14.64 11.07 5.41
C ILE A 72 15.43 12.34 5.10
N ALA A 73 14.73 13.36 4.60
CA ALA A 73 15.31 14.68 4.41
C ALA A 73 15.43 15.43 5.75
N PRO A 74 16.44 16.28 5.94
CA PRO A 74 16.60 17.09 7.16
C PRO A 74 15.66 18.30 7.15
N LYS A 75 14.34 18.02 7.05
CA LYS A 75 13.27 19.04 6.97
C LYS A 75 12.11 18.65 7.88
N LEU A 76 11.64 19.61 8.66
CA LEU A 76 10.47 19.47 9.52
C LEU A 76 9.31 20.24 8.91
N LEU A 77 8.27 19.55 8.51
CA LEU A 77 7.13 20.17 7.83
C LEU A 77 6.02 20.58 8.79
N GLY A 78 5.78 19.80 9.84
CA GLY A 78 4.71 20.06 10.80
C GLY A 78 3.30 19.95 10.21
N GLY A 79 2.28 20.19 11.03
CA GLY A 79 0.86 20.18 10.60
C GLY A 79 0.40 18.83 10.05
N ASN A 80 -0.59 18.88 9.16
CA ASN A 80 -1.15 17.69 8.49
C ASN A 80 -0.39 17.35 7.19
N ALA A 81 0.95 17.41 7.22
CA ALA A 81 1.75 17.04 6.07
C ALA A 81 1.52 15.57 5.71
N ALA A 82 1.55 15.29 4.40
CA ALA A 82 1.42 13.91 3.91
C ALA A 82 2.56 13.04 4.47
N GLY A 83 2.20 11.99 5.17
CA GLY A 83 3.16 10.99 5.63
C GLY A 83 3.46 9.94 4.55
N PRO A 84 4.54 9.19 4.71
CA PRO A 84 4.91 8.13 3.76
C PRO A 84 3.93 6.94 3.79
N LEU A 85 3.24 6.73 4.90
CA LEU A 85 2.14 5.77 5.05
C LEU A 85 0.90 6.53 5.50
N ALA A 86 -0.20 6.39 4.76
CA ALA A 86 -1.51 6.93 5.09
C ALA A 86 -2.54 5.80 5.06
N GLY A 87 -3.60 5.92 5.82
CA GLY A 87 -4.63 4.88 5.92
C GLY A 87 -5.03 4.66 7.37
N ALA A 88 -5.64 3.50 7.68
CA ALA A 88 -6.14 3.21 9.03
C ALA A 88 -5.01 3.10 10.09
N GLY A 89 -3.79 2.76 9.64
CA GLY A 89 -2.70 2.46 10.56
C GLY A 89 -2.90 1.12 11.27
N VAL A 90 -2.07 0.86 12.28
CA VAL A 90 -2.20 -0.29 13.19
C VAL A 90 -2.78 0.18 14.52
N ALA A 91 -3.54 -0.69 15.18
CA ALA A 91 -4.23 -0.32 16.42
C ALA A 91 -3.28 -0.23 17.63
N SER A 92 -2.15 -0.92 17.58
CA SER A 92 -1.20 -0.98 18.69
C SER A 92 0.24 -1.16 18.23
N ILE A 93 1.20 -0.79 19.06
CA ILE A 93 2.64 -0.97 18.76
C ILE A 93 3.02 -2.44 18.49
N PRO A 94 2.50 -3.44 19.21
CA PRO A 94 2.75 -4.85 18.90
C PRO A 94 2.30 -5.29 17.50
N GLU A 95 1.38 -4.58 16.88
CA GLU A 95 0.90 -4.83 15.51
C GLU A 95 1.72 -4.08 14.46
N ALA A 96 2.66 -3.24 14.87
CA ALA A 96 3.49 -2.47 13.95
C ALA A 96 4.35 -3.39 13.07
N PHE A 97 4.51 -3.00 11.82
CA PHE A 97 5.53 -3.58 10.94
C PHE A 97 6.91 -3.15 11.44
N THR A 98 7.85 -4.08 11.48
CA THR A 98 9.23 -3.78 11.89
C THR A 98 10.18 -3.95 10.71
N LEU A 99 11.37 -3.40 10.85
CA LEU A 99 12.42 -3.54 9.85
C LEU A 99 13.59 -4.31 10.44
N GLU A 100 14.12 -5.24 9.67
CA GLU A 100 15.37 -5.95 9.96
C GLU A 100 16.40 -5.65 8.87
N ASP A 101 17.64 -6.06 9.11
CA ASP A 101 18.78 -5.83 8.21
C ASP A 101 18.94 -4.36 7.83
N MET A 102 18.61 -3.46 8.76
CA MET A 102 18.71 -2.03 8.54
C MET A 102 20.16 -1.55 8.52
N ARG A 103 20.42 -0.59 7.67
CA ARG A 103 21.64 0.21 7.66
C ARG A 103 21.28 1.65 7.33
N THR A 104 22.14 2.57 7.69
CA THR A 104 21.93 3.99 7.39
C THR A 104 23.03 4.45 6.44
N GLU A 105 22.62 5.07 5.35
CA GLU A 105 23.50 5.65 4.35
C GLU A 105 23.19 7.14 4.22
N THR A 106 24.23 7.96 4.05
CA THR A 106 24.07 9.39 3.76
C THR A 106 24.13 9.60 2.26
N ILE A 107 23.08 10.20 1.67
CA ILE A 107 23.01 10.51 0.25
C ILE A 107 22.77 12.02 0.10
N GLY A 108 23.85 12.74 -0.17
CA GLY A 108 23.82 14.21 -0.13
C GLY A 108 23.41 14.70 1.28
N PRO A 109 22.36 15.51 1.41
CA PRO A 109 21.86 15.96 2.71
C PRO A 109 20.92 14.94 3.38
N ASP A 110 20.46 13.92 2.68
CA ASP A 110 19.42 12.99 3.13
C ASP A 110 20.02 11.73 3.75
N LEU A 111 19.24 11.07 4.60
CA LEU A 111 19.52 9.73 5.10
C LEU A 111 18.67 8.72 4.34
N LEU A 112 19.30 7.66 3.85
CA LEU A 112 18.62 6.46 3.35
C LEU A 112 18.70 5.35 4.39
N VAL A 113 17.55 4.82 4.75
CA VAL A 113 17.41 3.67 5.65
C VAL A 113 16.72 2.52 4.88
N PRO A 114 17.48 1.66 4.20
CA PRO A 114 16.92 0.43 3.64
C PRO A 114 16.69 -0.59 4.74
N GLY A 115 15.68 -1.45 4.55
CA GLY A 115 15.38 -2.52 5.48
C GLY A 115 14.47 -3.58 4.87
N ARG A 116 14.47 -4.77 5.46
CA ARG A 116 13.53 -5.84 5.16
C ARG A 116 12.32 -5.70 6.08
N VAL A 117 11.13 -5.77 5.51
CA VAL A 117 9.89 -5.68 6.30
C VAL A 117 9.62 -6.99 7.01
N VAL A 118 9.29 -6.90 8.28
CA VAL A 118 8.83 -8.02 9.11
C VAL A 118 7.42 -7.71 9.59
N TYR A 119 6.52 -8.57 9.21
CA TYR A 119 5.12 -8.50 9.60
C TYR A 119 4.89 -9.22 10.93
N PRO A 120 4.02 -8.69 11.81
CA PRO A 120 3.66 -9.40 13.03
C PRO A 120 3.07 -10.77 12.68
N THR A 121 3.38 -11.77 13.51
CA THR A 121 2.85 -13.13 13.34
C THR A 121 1.34 -13.14 13.57
N ALA A 122 0.61 -13.98 12.84
CA ALA A 122 -0.87 -14.03 12.81
C ALA A 122 -1.56 -14.28 14.16
N ALA A 123 -0.81 -14.57 15.22
CA ALA A 123 -1.36 -14.64 16.58
C ALA A 123 -1.86 -13.29 17.12
N ASN A 124 -1.42 -12.16 16.54
CA ASN A 124 -1.68 -10.81 17.03
C ASN A 124 -2.20 -9.82 15.96
N GLY A 125 -2.48 -10.25 14.75
CA GLY A 125 -2.91 -9.29 13.71
C GLY A 125 -3.79 -9.94 12.63
N ALA A 126 -5.09 -9.65 12.70
CA ALA A 126 -5.99 -9.86 11.57
C ALA A 126 -5.53 -8.99 10.38
N ARG A 127 -5.74 -9.44 9.15
CA ARG A 127 -5.53 -8.59 7.96
C ARG A 127 -6.42 -7.35 8.06
N ALA A 128 -5.98 -6.22 7.54
CA ALA A 128 -6.78 -4.99 7.55
C ALA A 128 -8.17 -5.18 6.94
N SER A 129 -8.32 -6.10 5.96
CA SER A 129 -9.60 -6.54 5.41
C SER A 129 -10.55 -7.15 6.46
N ASP A 130 -10.01 -7.78 7.50
CA ASP A 130 -10.80 -8.47 8.54
C ASP A 130 -11.24 -7.50 9.64
N LEU A 131 -10.43 -6.46 9.91
CA LEU A 131 -10.74 -5.42 10.90
C LEU A 131 -11.87 -4.49 10.45
N GLU A 132 -11.97 -4.22 9.16
CA GLU A 132 -13.01 -3.32 8.64
C GLU A 132 -14.35 -4.04 8.42
N ALA A 133 -14.36 -5.35 8.22
CA ALA A 133 -15.60 -6.14 8.23
C ALA A 133 -16.25 -6.18 9.63
N ALA A 134 -15.45 -6.07 10.69
CA ALA A 134 -15.93 -6.05 12.07
C ALA A 134 -16.49 -4.69 12.51
N SER A 135 -16.13 -3.58 11.85
CA SER A 135 -16.61 -2.22 12.19
C SER A 135 -17.94 -1.83 11.53
N SER A 136 -18.43 -2.62 10.58
CA SER A 136 -19.72 -2.43 9.90
C SER A 136 -20.85 -3.29 10.51
N GLY A 137 -20.89 -3.43 11.84
CA GLY A 137 -22.01 -4.01 12.54
C GLY A 137 -23.27 -3.12 12.39
N PRO A 138 -24.48 -3.72 12.38
CA PRO A 138 -25.71 -2.96 12.15
C PRO A 138 -25.95 -1.98 13.31
N ASP A 139 -26.19 -0.72 12.96
CA ASP A 139 -26.67 0.30 13.89
C ASP A 139 -27.93 -0.25 14.58
N GLY A 140 -27.80 -0.47 15.89
CA GLY A 140 -28.91 -0.90 16.71
C GLY A 140 -29.99 0.18 16.75
N GLU A 141 -31.13 -0.11 16.15
CA GLU A 141 -32.37 0.59 16.40
C GLU A 141 -32.63 0.59 17.91
N VAL A 142 -32.54 1.76 18.52
CA VAL A 142 -33.04 2.01 19.86
C VAL A 142 -34.42 2.65 19.71
N SER A 143 -35.43 1.87 20.04
CA SER A 143 -36.80 2.35 20.26
C SER A 143 -36.91 3.06 21.59
#